data_b5d59bb6ccd4eabe502432ecf7346a57
#
_entry.id   b5d59bb6ccd4eabe502432ecf7346a57
#
_cell.length_a   1.000
_cell.length_b   1.000
_cell.length_c   1.000
_cell.angle_alpha   90.00
_cell.angle_beta   90.00
_cell.angle_gamma   90.00
#
_symmetry.space_group_name_H-M   'P 1'
#
loop_
_entity.id
_entity.type
_entity.pdbx_description
1 polymer ?
#
loop_
_entity_poly.entity_id
_entity_poly.type
_entity_poly.pdbx_seq_one_letter_code
_entity_poly.pdbx_strand_id
1 'polypeptide(L)'
;MTLVSPRRWEQWATGTADNVDRATAEHFRRPSTFGAGGSEPYAQALQSDDNVLYLHGNRAGADPGTPMRVSTMHAARWSAGADAIDHSLLDGAAGPVLDIGCGPGRMIQAARDAGLSALGVDVSPTAVRIALAAGLAVLQRSVFDDIPLEGTWATLLLVDGNIGIGGDPDALLDRCAALLAVDGVLVVEVHRDPEHDLAYEGTLHDAAGHTSDAFPWAEIGVSALCRRAAKVGLVQVAEWTRGGRSFARLARS
;
A
#
# COMPACT_ATOMS: atom_id res chain seq x y z
N MET A 1 17.65 4.10 26.82
CA MET A 1 17.02 4.76 25.66
C MET A 1 18.11 4.97 24.61
N THR A 2 18.32 3.98 23.76
CA THR A 2 19.42 4.00 22.78
C THR A 2 18.84 4.52 21.48
N LEU A 3 19.18 5.75 21.13
CA LEU A 3 18.81 6.36 19.84
C LEU A 3 19.44 5.54 18.72
N VAL A 4 18.61 4.83 17.96
CA VAL A 4 19.02 4.18 16.72
C VAL A 4 19.35 5.29 15.72
N SER A 5 20.62 5.36 15.32
CA SER A 5 21.11 6.37 14.37
C SER A 5 20.31 6.32 13.05
N PRO A 6 19.84 7.46 12.53
CA PRO A 6 19.05 7.54 11.29
C PRO A 6 19.73 6.96 10.04
N ARG A 7 21.03 6.72 10.09
CA ARG A 7 21.87 6.35 8.94
C ARG A 7 21.92 4.86 8.61
N ARG A 8 21.30 3.98 9.41
CA ARG A 8 21.44 2.53 9.21
C ARG A 8 20.61 1.97 8.04
N TRP A 9 19.52 2.61 7.67
CA TRP A 9 18.66 2.20 6.55
C TRP A 9 19.08 2.86 5.21
N GLU A 10 19.74 4.04 5.24
CA GLU A 10 20.30 4.67 4.03
C GLU A 10 21.34 3.77 3.34
N GLN A 11 22.03 2.91 4.10
CA GLN A 11 22.95 1.93 3.55
C GLN A 11 22.29 0.82 2.76
N TRP A 12 21.00 0.54 3.00
CA TRP A 12 20.20 -0.42 2.22
C TRP A 12 19.63 0.18 0.95
N ALA A 13 19.34 1.46 0.94
CA ALA A 13 18.83 2.19 -0.22
C ALA A 13 19.90 2.48 -1.28
N THR A 14 21.20 2.43 -0.91
CA THR A 14 22.33 2.65 -1.82
C THR A 14 23.08 1.39 -2.21
N GLY A 15 22.67 0.22 -1.70
CA GLY A 15 23.24 -1.09 -2.05
C GLY A 15 22.89 -1.43 -3.48
N THR A 16 23.95 -1.44 -4.31
CA THR A 16 24.00 -1.84 -5.72
C THR A 16 23.17 -3.09 -6.03
N ALA A 17 22.59 -3.08 -7.23
CA ALA A 17 21.73 -4.06 -7.89
C ALA A 17 22.35 -5.46 -8.11
N ASP A 18 23.04 -6.05 -7.15
CA ASP A 18 23.78 -7.34 -7.29
C ASP A 18 23.35 -8.40 -6.27
N ASN A 19 22.08 -8.44 -5.88
CA ASN A 19 21.56 -9.60 -5.16
C ASN A 19 20.26 -10.12 -5.79
N VAL A 20 20.34 -10.48 -7.08
CA VAL A 20 19.39 -11.43 -7.67
C VAL A 20 19.90 -12.82 -7.30
N ASP A 21 19.53 -13.25 -6.10
CA ASP A 21 19.77 -14.63 -5.70
C ASP A 21 18.98 -15.55 -6.63
N ARG A 22 19.73 -16.32 -7.45
CA ARG A 22 19.23 -17.41 -8.27
C ARG A 22 18.82 -18.56 -7.34
N ALA A 23 17.73 -18.37 -6.62
CA ALA A 23 17.05 -19.46 -5.95
C ALA A 23 16.21 -20.21 -6.99
N THR A 24 16.64 -21.42 -7.24
CA THR A 24 16.05 -22.52 -8.00
C THR A 24 14.54 -22.42 -8.19
N ALA A 25 14.16 -22.48 -9.47
CA ALA A 25 12.80 -22.49 -9.98
C ALA A 25 11.99 -23.70 -9.50
N GLU A 26 11.30 -23.57 -8.39
CA GLU A 26 10.03 -24.23 -8.19
C GLU A 26 8.93 -23.17 -8.41
N HIS A 27 8.37 -23.20 -9.63
CA HIS A 27 7.29 -22.32 -10.06
C HIS A 27 5.98 -22.66 -9.33
N PHE A 28 5.87 -22.36 -8.05
CA PHE A 28 4.59 -21.93 -7.52
C PHE A 28 4.37 -20.54 -8.12
N ARG A 29 3.48 -20.42 -9.13
CA ARG A 29 2.99 -19.12 -9.59
C ARG A 29 2.45 -18.41 -8.35
N ARG A 30 3.19 -17.44 -7.82
CA ARG A 30 2.62 -16.49 -6.86
C ARG A 30 1.42 -15.86 -7.56
N PRO A 31 0.27 -15.71 -6.88
CA PRO A 31 -0.87 -15.03 -7.48
C PRO A 31 -0.42 -13.66 -7.98
N SER A 32 -0.95 -13.25 -9.12
CA SER A 32 -0.70 -11.92 -9.65
C SER A 32 -1.06 -10.87 -8.58
N THR A 33 -0.31 -9.78 -8.55
CA THR A 33 -0.49 -8.72 -7.55
C THR A 33 -0.77 -7.42 -8.30
N PHE A 34 -1.55 -6.52 -7.75
CA PHE A 34 -1.77 -5.18 -8.31
C PHE A 34 -0.42 -4.54 -8.68
N GLY A 35 -0.27 -4.17 -9.94
CA GLY A 35 0.92 -3.47 -10.42
C GLY A 35 2.19 -4.32 -10.58
N ALA A 36 2.16 -5.64 -10.42
CA ALA A 36 3.35 -6.50 -10.46
C ALA A 36 3.97 -6.67 -11.85
N GLY A 37 3.24 -6.39 -12.92
CA GLY A 37 3.73 -6.44 -14.31
C GLY A 37 4.47 -5.16 -14.73
N GLY A 38 5.27 -5.23 -15.77
CA GLY A 38 6.04 -4.09 -16.30
C GLY A 38 5.34 -3.30 -17.41
N SER A 39 4.30 -3.86 -18.03
CA SER A 39 3.61 -3.30 -19.21
C SER A 39 2.09 -3.26 -19.07
N GLU A 40 1.57 -3.46 -17.88
CA GLU A 40 0.15 -3.44 -17.59
C GLU A 40 -0.40 -2.01 -17.47
N PRO A 41 -1.73 -1.83 -17.48
CA PRO A 41 -2.38 -0.53 -17.43
C PRO A 41 -1.86 0.40 -16.34
N TYR A 42 -1.55 -0.13 -15.14
CA TYR A 42 -0.98 0.64 -14.05
C TYR A 42 0.38 1.27 -14.40
N ALA A 43 1.29 0.49 -14.99
CA ALA A 43 2.61 0.98 -15.37
C ALA A 43 2.55 2.06 -16.46
N GLN A 44 1.59 1.94 -17.37
CA GLN A 44 1.34 2.94 -18.42
C GLN A 44 0.70 4.20 -17.82
N ALA A 45 -0.25 4.04 -16.92
CA ALA A 45 -0.92 5.13 -16.25
C ALA A 45 0.03 6.02 -15.43
N LEU A 46 1.06 5.43 -14.82
CA LEU A 46 2.09 6.19 -14.08
C LEU A 46 3.02 7.03 -14.98
N GLN A 47 3.04 6.77 -16.28
CA GLN A 47 3.91 7.45 -17.26
C GLN A 47 3.18 8.52 -18.08
N SER A 48 1.89 8.72 -17.84
CA SER A 48 1.04 9.63 -18.60
C SER A 48 0.21 10.52 -17.68
N ASP A 49 0.01 11.77 -18.06
CA ASP A 49 -0.67 12.77 -17.21
C ASP A 49 -2.19 12.60 -17.13
N ASP A 50 -2.81 11.76 -17.97
CA ASP A 50 -4.26 11.77 -18.19
C ASP A 50 -4.94 10.39 -18.10
N ASN A 51 -4.36 9.47 -17.32
CA ASN A 51 -4.85 8.10 -17.28
C ASN A 51 -5.81 7.80 -16.12
N VAL A 52 -7.05 7.52 -16.51
CA VAL A 52 -8.06 6.89 -15.65
C VAL A 52 -7.94 5.39 -15.82
N LEU A 53 -7.82 4.69 -14.70
CA LEU A 53 -7.90 3.24 -14.65
C LEU A 53 -9.27 2.83 -14.11
N TYR A 54 -9.73 1.69 -14.58
CA TYR A 54 -10.96 1.07 -14.12
C TYR A 54 -10.59 -0.26 -13.44
N LEU A 55 -10.90 -0.35 -12.16
CA LEU A 55 -10.78 -1.61 -11.42
C LEU A 55 -12.10 -2.36 -11.57
N HIS A 56 -12.07 -3.47 -12.28
CA HIS A 56 -13.19 -4.38 -12.45
C HIS A 56 -13.04 -5.50 -11.43
N GLY A 57 -14.05 -5.66 -10.57
CA GLY A 57 -14.08 -6.71 -9.56
C GLY A 57 -15.09 -7.79 -9.90
N ASN A 58 -14.67 -9.05 -9.86
CA ASN A 58 -15.54 -10.22 -9.94
C ASN A 58 -15.59 -10.89 -8.58
N ARG A 59 -16.77 -11.25 -8.10
CA ARG A 59 -16.90 -12.07 -6.91
C ARG A 59 -16.46 -13.49 -7.25
N ALA A 60 -15.57 -14.07 -6.48
CA ALA A 60 -15.17 -15.47 -6.65
C ALA A 60 -16.44 -16.36 -6.65
N GLY A 61 -16.61 -17.14 -7.71
CA GLY A 61 -17.79 -18.02 -7.88
C GLY A 61 -19.09 -17.34 -8.34
N ALA A 62 -19.04 -16.08 -8.77
CA ALA A 62 -20.21 -15.43 -9.39
C ALA A 62 -20.47 -15.98 -10.79
N ASP A 63 -21.78 -16.11 -11.15
CA ASP A 63 -22.19 -16.49 -12.50
C ASP A 63 -21.60 -15.50 -13.53
N PRO A 64 -21.22 -15.97 -14.74
CA PRO A 64 -20.68 -15.12 -15.80
C PRO A 64 -21.55 -13.93 -16.22
N GLY A 65 -22.80 -13.85 -15.78
CA GLY A 65 -23.75 -12.78 -16.05
C GLY A 65 -23.95 -11.78 -14.89
N THR A 66 -23.25 -11.93 -13.78
CA THR A 66 -23.36 -10.99 -12.65
C THR A 66 -22.67 -9.68 -13.02
N PRO A 67 -23.32 -8.50 -12.85
CA PRO A 67 -22.72 -7.22 -13.18
C PRO A 67 -21.40 -7.05 -12.42
N MET A 68 -20.33 -6.80 -13.17
CA MET A 68 -19.01 -6.50 -12.61
C MET A 68 -19.06 -5.18 -11.85
N ARG A 69 -18.48 -5.13 -10.66
CA ARG A 69 -18.22 -3.88 -9.99
C ARG A 69 -17.12 -3.14 -10.76
N VAL A 70 -17.34 -1.87 -11.04
CA VAL A 70 -16.35 -1.00 -11.67
C VAL A 70 -16.08 0.17 -10.75
N SER A 71 -14.82 0.34 -10.36
CA SER A 71 -14.34 1.49 -9.60
C SER A 71 -13.35 2.29 -10.44
N THR A 72 -13.53 3.60 -10.50
CA THR A 72 -12.61 4.49 -11.23
C THR A 72 -11.44 4.86 -10.33
N MET A 73 -10.23 4.73 -10.85
CA MET A 73 -8.99 5.09 -10.18
C MET A 73 -8.26 6.18 -10.97
N HIS A 74 -7.95 7.28 -10.31
CA HIS A 74 -7.24 8.41 -10.93
C HIS A 74 -5.74 8.28 -10.70
N ALA A 75 -5.03 7.65 -11.63
CA ALA A 75 -3.59 7.40 -11.52
C ALA A 75 -2.75 8.68 -11.42
N ALA A 76 -3.19 9.76 -12.03
CA ALA A 76 -2.56 11.07 -11.93
C ALA A 76 -2.38 11.54 -10.47
N ARG A 77 -3.28 11.14 -9.56
CA ARG A 77 -3.17 11.45 -8.16
C ARG A 77 -1.96 10.78 -7.50
N TRP A 78 -1.64 9.55 -7.88
CA TRP A 78 -0.52 8.82 -7.29
C TRP A 78 0.84 9.42 -7.63
N SER A 79 0.94 10.03 -8.84
CA SER A 79 2.13 10.75 -9.32
C SER A 79 2.15 12.24 -8.93
N ALA A 80 1.05 12.78 -8.42
CA ALA A 80 0.97 14.16 -7.95
C ALA A 80 1.70 14.36 -6.62
N GLY A 81 1.99 15.61 -6.26
CA GLY A 81 2.42 15.95 -4.91
C GLY A 81 1.34 15.67 -3.86
N ALA A 82 1.76 15.42 -2.62
CA ALA A 82 0.84 15.23 -1.50
C ALA A 82 -0.03 16.48 -1.28
N ASP A 83 -1.32 16.27 -1.13
CA ASP A 83 -2.28 17.33 -0.82
C ASP A 83 -2.42 17.56 0.70
N ALA A 84 -3.25 18.54 1.10
CA ALA A 84 -3.49 18.83 2.51
C ALA A 84 -4.16 17.68 3.27
N ILE A 85 -4.83 16.77 2.58
CA ILE A 85 -5.40 15.56 3.20
C ILE A 85 -4.29 14.56 3.47
N ASP A 86 -3.42 14.33 2.50
CA ASP A 86 -2.27 13.44 2.63
C ASP A 86 -1.34 13.89 3.77
N HIS A 87 -1.02 15.19 3.85
CA HIS A 87 -0.24 15.73 4.96
C HIS A 87 -0.91 15.49 6.32
N SER A 88 -2.24 15.56 6.41
CA SER A 88 -2.96 15.31 7.66
C SER A 88 -2.88 13.86 8.16
N LEU A 89 -2.53 12.90 7.31
CA LEU A 89 -2.31 11.52 7.73
C LEU A 89 -1.05 11.39 8.59
N LEU A 90 -0.13 12.34 8.43
CA LEU A 90 1.13 12.42 9.16
C LEU A 90 1.04 13.31 10.41
N ASP A 91 -0.13 13.91 10.70
CA ASP A 91 -0.33 14.70 11.92
C ASP A 91 -0.10 13.83 13.17
N GLY A 92 0.89 14.22 13.99
CA GLY A 92 1.31 13.45 15.16
C GLY A 92 2.02 12.11 14.84
N ALA A 93 2.38 11.86 13.59
CA ALA A 93 3.18 10.69 13.23
C ALA A 93 4.61 10.79 13.76
N ALA A 94 5.18 9.65 14.10
CA ALA A 94 6.59 9.51 14.45
C ALA A 94 7.31 8.66 13.38
N GLY A 95 8.59 8.95 13.17
CA GLY A 95 9.44 8.12 12.31
C GLY A 95 10.13 7.00 13.09
N PRO A 96 10.52 5.93 12.41
CA PRO A 96 10.46 5.73 10.95
C PRO A 96 9.06 5.42 10.44
N VAL A 97 8.75 5.92 9.24
CA VAL A 97 7.49 5.71 8.51
C VAL A 97 7.70 4.64 7.44
N LEU A 98 6.82 3.66 7.35
CA LEU A 98 6.76 2.71 6.24
C LEU A 98 5.47 2.92 5.44
N ASP A 99 5.61 3.24 4.16
CA ASP A 99 4.51 3.40 3.21
C ASP A 99 4.34 2.09 2.42
N ILE A 100 3.25 1.39 2.64
CA ILE A 100 2.97 0.07 2.07
C ILE A 100 2.13 0.22 0.80
N GLY A 101 2.67 -0.26 -0.34
CA GLY A 101 2.10 0.04 -1.65
C GLY A 101 2.32 1.50 -2.03
N CYS A 102 3.54 1.98 -1.83
CA CYS A 102 3.88 3.40 -1.90
C CYS A 102 3.74 4.04 -3.30
N GLY A 103 3.59 3.24 -4.34
CA GLY A 103 3.54 3.73 -5.71
C GLY A 103 4.77 4.59 -6.06
N PRO A 104 4.58 5.72 -6.78
CA PRO A 104 5.66 6.67 -7.09
C PRO A 104 6.24 7.42 -5.89
N GLY A 105 5.71 7.22 -4.66
CA GLY A 105 6.31 7.71 -3.43
C GLY A 105 5.74 9.02 -2.89
N ARG A 106 4.51 9.37 -3.22
CA ARG A 106 3.83 10.58 -2.77
C ARG A 106 3.85 10.74 -1.24
N MET A 107 3.52 9.68 -0.50
CA MET A 107 3.51 9.71 0.95
C MET A 107 4.91 9.64 1.56
N ILE A 108 5.86 8.99 0.90
CA ILE A 108 7.28 9.03 1.31
C ILE A 108 7.80 10.46 1.26
N GLN A 109 7.52 11.18 0.16
CA GLN A 109 7.94 12.58 0.03
C GLN A 109 7.28 13.45 1.10
N ALA A 110 5.98 13.29 1.34
CA ALA A 110 5.25 14.02 2.39
C ALA A 110 5.86 13.77 3.80
N ALA A 111 6.22 12.53 4.10
CA ALA A 111 6.86 12.20 5.38
C ALA A 111 8.24 12.86 5.50
N ARG A 112 9.05 12.88 4.43
CA ARG A 112 10.34 13.57 4.39
C ARG A 112 10.20 15.08 4.59
N ASP A 113 9.21 15.70 3.94
CA ASP A 113 8.92 17.13 4.06
C ASP A 113 8.47 17.49 5.50
N ALA A 114 7.83 16.54 6.19
CA ALA A 114 7.52 16.64 7.63
C ALA A 114 8.73 16.34 8.54
N GLY A 115 9.93 16.10 7.99
CA GLY A 115 11.15 15.81 8.75
C GLY A 115 11.23 14.38 9.29
N LEU A 116 10.41 13.46 8.79
CA LEU A 116 10.39 12.06 9.21
C LEU A 116 11.26 11.19 8.28
N SER A 117 11.94 10.20 8.87
CA SER A 117 12.56 9.13 8.09
C SER A 117 11.46 8.25 7.50
N ALA A 118 11.52 7.96 6.20
CA ALA A 118 10.50 7.17 5.52
C ALA A 118 11.10 6.19 4.50
N LEU A 119 10.48 5.03 4.39
CA LEU A 119 10.76 4.00 3.40
C LEU A 119 9.45 3.59 2.75
N GLY A 120 9.44 3.34 1.44
CA GLY A 120 8.32 2.74 0.75
C GLY A 120 8.61 1.30 0.33
N VAL A 121 7.56 0.52 0.21
CA VAL A 121 7.60 -0.79 -0.44
C VAL A 121 6.52 -0.87 -1.50
N ASP A 122 6.88 -1.36 -2.68
CA ASP A 122 5.93 -1.56 -3.79
C ASP A 122 6.41 -2.72 -4.66
N VAL A 123 5.50 -3.45 -5.26
CA VAL A 123 5.82 -4.58 -6.16
C VAL A 123 6.01 -4.12 -7.60
N SER A 124 5.51 -2.94 -7.96
CA SER A 124 5.58 -2.40 -9.31
C SER A 124 6.99 -1.90 -9.65
N PRO A 125 7.68 -2.51 -10.64
CA PRO A 125 9.00 -2.04 -11.05
C PRO A 125 8.95 -0.61 -11.61
N THR A 126 7.84 -0.22 -12.23
CA THR A 126 7.67 1.14 -12.79
C THR A 126 7.50 2.17 -11.69
N ALA A 127 6.65 1.91 -10.69
CA ALA A 127 6.45 2.80 -9.55
C ALA A 127 7.77 2.98 -8.77
N VAL A 128 8.45 1.89 -8.46
CA VAL A 128 9.75 1.91 -7.76
C VAL A 128 10.79 2.71 -8.54
N ARG A 129 10.89 2.52 -9.87
CA ARG A 129 11.83 3.29 -10.70
C ARG A 129 11.54 4.79 -10.67
N ILE A 130 10.27 5.20 -10.68
CA ILE A 130 9.87 6.61 -10.57
C ILE A 130 10.26 7.16 -9.20
N ALA A 131 9.96 6.46 -8.11
CA ALA A 131 10.30 6.87 -6.76
C ALA A 131 11.84 6.99 -6.56
N LEU A 132 12.60 6.03 -7.05
CA LEU A 132 14.08 6.07 -7.01
C LEU A 132 14.63 7.24 -7.81
N ALA A 133 14.08 7.53 -8.99
CA ALA A 133 14.48 8.69 -9.82
C ALA A 133 14.19 10.02 -9.11
N ALA A 134 13.17 10.07 -8.25
CA ALA A 134 12.87 11.20 -7.37
C ALA A 134 13.77 11.26 -6.10
N GLY A 135 14.73 10.36 -5.94
CA GLY A 135 15.62 10.29 -4.78
C GLY A 135 14.93 9.82 -3.49
N LEU A 136 13.84 9.07 -3.63
CA LEU A 136 13.13 8.50 -2.49
C LEU A 136 13.68 7.12 -2.11
N ALA A 137 13.60 6.78 -0.83
CA ALA A 137 13.95 5.46 -0.34
C ALA A 137 12.77 4.51 -0.59
N VAL A 138 12.97 3.51 -1.45
CA VAL A 138 11.95 2.53 -1.80
C VAL A 138 12.58 1.19 -2.09
N LEU A 139 11.88 0.10 -1.76
CA LEU A 139 12.25 -1.27 -2.10
C LEU A 139 11.19 -1.86 -3.03
N GLN A 140 11.64 -2.51 -4.11
CA GLN A 140 10.75 -3.32 -4.94
C GLN A 140 10.52 -4.66 -4.24
N ARG A 141 9.46 -4.71 -3.44
CA ARG A 141 9.19 -5.87 -2.56
C ARG A 141 7.73 -5.93 -2.16
N SER A 142 7.21 -7.13 -1.98
CA SER A 142 5.91 -7.31 -1.34
C SER A 142 6.01 -6.99 0.16
N VAL A 143 4.94 -6.46 0.75
CA VAL A 143 4.84 -6.29 2.20
C VAL A 143 4.92 -7.62 2.95
N PHE A 144 4.58 -8.72 2.30
CA PHE A 144 4.64 -10.08 2.87
C PHE A 144 6.04 -10.72 2.81
N ASP A 145 6.98 -10.09 2.12
CA ASP A 145 8.40 -10.49 2.13
C ASP A 145 9.11 -9.87 3.35
N ASP A 146 10.40 -10.20 3.54
CA ASP A 146 11.21 -9.61 4.61
C ASP A 146 11.36 -8.11 4.41
N ILE A 147 10.91 -7.33 5.36
CA ILE A 147 11.02 -5.87 5.38
C ILE A 147 12.07 -5.48 6.44
N PRO A 148 13.04 -4.60 6.12
CA PRO A 148 14.01 -4.17 7.12
C PRO A 148 13.34 -3.47 8.30
N LEU A 149 13.98 -3.49 9.46
CA LEU A 149 13.52 -2.85 10.70
C LEU A 149 12.17 -3.40 11.21
N GLU A 150 11.89 -4.66 10.99
CA GLU A 150 10.69 -5.33 11.48
C GLU A 150 10.51 -5.10 13.00
N GLY A 151 9.30 -4.81 13.45
CA GLY A 151 8.99 -4.51 14.85
C GLY A 151 9.46 -3.13 15.34
N THR A 152 9.97 -2.26 14.46
CA THR A 152 10.48 -0.95 14.85
C THR A 152 9.86 0.23 14.11
N TRP A 153 8.92 -0.02 13.21
CA TRP A 153 8.23 1.03 12.47
C TRP A 153 7.27 1.81 13.37
N ALA A 154 7.52 3.11 13.54
CA ALA A 154 6.68 3.95 14.40
C ALA A 154 5.36 4.34 13.72
N THR A 155 5.35 4.44 12.40
CA THR A 155 4.13 4.70 11.62
C THR A 155 4.11 3.82 10.37
N LEU A 156 3.00 3.11 10.16
CA LEU A 156 2.69 2.41 8.91
C LEU A 156 1.55 3.13 8.19
N LEU A 157 1.61 3.18 6.88
CA LEU A 157 0.57 3.77 6.03
C LEU A 157 -0.01 2.70 5.08
N LEU A 158 -1.33 2.60 5.04
CA LEU A 158 -2.13 1.87 4.05
C LEU A 158 -3.13 2.86 3.44
N VAL A 159 -2.72 3.56 2.39
CA VAL A 159 -3.45 4.68 1.76
C VAL A 159 -3.90 4.28 0.36
N ASP A 160 -4.85 5.00 -0.21
CA ASP A 160 -5.38 4.77 -1.57
C ASP A 160 -5.95 3.35 -1.79
N GLY A 161 -6.55 2.77 -0.75
CA GLY A 161 -7.15 1.43 -0.79
C GLY A 161 -6.17 0.28 -0.53
N ASN A 162 -4.93 0.57 -0.12
CA ASN A 162 -3.89 -0.45 0.09
C ASN A 162 -4.20 -1.47 1.20
N ILE A 163 -5.24 -1.27 2.00
CA ILE A 163 -5.80 -2.31 2.87
C ILE A 163 -6.29 -3.53 2.07
N GLY A 164 -6.48 -3.38 0.77
CA GLY A 164 -6.86 -4.45 -0.16
C GLY A 164 -5.71 -5.32 -0.66
N ILE A 165 -4.46 -4.96 -0.39
CA ILE A 165 -3.28 -5.69 -0.88
C ILE A 165 -3.35 -7.17 -0.47
N GLY A 166 -3.23 -8.06 -1.48
CA GLY A 166 -3.27 -9.50 -1.28
C GLY A 166 -4.68 -10.09 -1.14
N GLY A 167 -5.73 -9.28 -1.11
CA GLY A 167 -7.13 -9.74 -1.00
C GLY A 167 -7.52 -10.33 0.36
N ASP A 168 -6.59 -10.36 1.31
CA ASP A 168 -6.78 -10.87 2.67
C ASP A 168 -6.40 -9.82 3.72
N PRO A 169 -7.35 -8.98 4.16
CA PRO A 169 -7.08 -7.98 5.19
C PRO A 169 -6.65 -8.56 6.55
N ASP A 170 -7.03 -9.78 6.89
CA ASP A 170 -6.58 -10.41 8.14
C ASP A 170 -5.07 -10.71 8.08
N ALA A 171 -4.59 -11.30 6.99
CA ALA A 171 -3.17 -11.54 6.77
C ALA A 171 -2.35 -10.24 6.69
N LEU A 172 -2.89 -9.20 6.02
CA LEU A 172 -2.22 -7.91 5.94
C LEU A 172 -2.13 -7.20 7.29
N LEU A 173 -3.17 -7.25 8.10
CA LEU A 173 -3.17 -6.67 9.45
C LEU A 173 -2.22 -7.42 10.39
N ASP A 174 -2.15 -8.75 10.32
CA ASP A 174 -1.17 -9.55 11.06
C ASP A 174 0.25 -9.13 10.69
N ARG A 175 0.52 -8.98 9.39
CA ARG A 175 1.80 -8.50 8.90
C ARG A 175 2.12 -7.08 9.37
N CYS A 176 1.17 -6.17 9.33
CA CYS A 176 1.35 -4.80 9.86
C CYS A 176 1.64 -4.84 11.37
N ALA A 177 0.94 -5.68 12.12
CA ALA A 177 1.22 -5.83 13.55
C ALA A 177 2.65 -6.33 13.80
N ALA A 178 3.18 -7.24 13.00
CA ALA A 178 4.58 -7.68 13.12
C ALA A 178 5.60 -6.58 12.79
N LEU A 179 5.30 -5.70 11.84
CA LEU A 179 6.15 -4.59 11.43
C LEU A 179 6.17 -3.43 12.43
N LEU A 180 5.07 -3.19 13.15
CA LEU A 180 4.91 -2.06 14.07
C LEU A 180 5.81 -2.15 15.31
N ALA A 181 6.38 -1.03 15.70
CA ALA A 181 6.95 -0.81 17.03
C ALA A 181 5.86 -0.98 18.12
N VAL A 182 6.30 -1.15 19.36
CA VAL A 182 5.38 -1.29 20.52
C VAL A 182 4.44 -0.08 20.62
N ASP A 183 4.96 1.14 20.47
CA ASP A 183 4.18 2.39 20.51
C ASP A 183 3.83 2.89 19.11
N GLY A 184 3.93 2.02 18.09
CA GLY A 184 3.68 2.38 16.70
C GLY A 184 2.21 2.48 16.36
N VAL A 185 1.91 3.20 15.29
CA VAL A 185 0.55 3.40 14.76
C VAL A 185 0.43 2.97 13.31
N LEU A 186 -0.72 2.40 12.96
CA LEU A 186 -1.10 2.09 11.60
C LEU A 186 -2.21 3.05 11.16
N VAL A 187 -1.98 3.83 10.12
CA VAL A 187 -2.96 4.70 9.48
C VAL A 187 -3.51 4.00 8.25
N VAL A 188 -4.83 3.84 8.20
CA VAL A 188 -5.52 3.10 7.13
C VAL A 188 -6.55 4.00 6.48
N GLU A 189 -6.52 4.11 5.16
CA GLU A 189 -7.65 4.59 4.40
C GLU A 189 -8.65 3.46 4.19
N VAL A 190 -9.92 3.69 4.54
CA VAL A 190 -10.99 2.69 4.54
C VAL A 190 -12.12 3.09 3.61
N HIS A 191 -12.95 2.13 3.24
CA HIS A 191 -14.17 2.41 2.49
C HIS A 191 -15.11 3.31 3.31
N ARG A 192 -15.80 4.25 2.62
CA ARG A 192 -16.70 5.22 3.26
C ARG A 192 -17.92 4.61 3.95
N ASP A 193 -18.38 3.44 3.48
CA ASP A 193 -19.39 2.66 4.17
C ASP A 193 -18.70 1.85 5.28
N PRO A 194 -19.01 2.13 6.58
CA PRO A 194 -18.33 1.48 7.69
C PRO A 194 -18.46 -0.04 7.72
N GLU A 195 -19.59 -0.57 7.23
CA GLU A 195 -19.87 -2.02 7.24
C GLU A 195 -19.39 -2.72 5.97
N HIS A 196 -18.82 -1.99 5.01
CA HIS A 196 -18.28 -2.60 3.79
C HIS A 196 -17.21 -3.63 4.12
N ASP A 197 -17.34 -4.83 3.57
CA ASP A 197 -16.39 -5.93 3.78
C ASP A 197 -16.45 -6.87 2.56
N LEU A 198 -15.60 -6.63 1.58
CA LEU A 198 -15.62 -7.33 0.31
C LEU A 198 -14.20 -7.72 -0.12
N ALA A 199 -14.01 -9.03 -0.39
CA ALA A 199 -12.83 -9.54 -1.08
C ALA A 199 -13.24 -10.10 -2.45
N TYR A 200 -12.41 -9.86 -3.49
CA TYR A 200 -12.72 -10.21 -4.86
C TYR A 200 -11.44 -10.37 -5.70
N GLU A 201 -11.59 -10.93 -6.90
CA GLU A 201 -10.56 -10.88 -7.93
C GLU A 201 -10.76 -9.63 -8.79
N GLY A 202 -9.74 -8.79 -8.86
CA GLY A 202 -9.73 -7.56 -9.64
C GLY A 202 -8.92 -7.67 -10.91
N THR A 203 -9.30 -6.90 -11.94
CA THR A 203 -8.49 -6.62 -13.12
C THR A 203 -8.47 -5.12 -13.37
N LEU A 204 -7.33 -4.57 -13.78
CA LEU A 204 -7.21 -3.18 -14.20
C LEU A 204 -7.43 -3.06 -15.70
N HIS A 205 -8.17 -2.04 -16.09
CA HIS A 205 -8.40 -1.68 -17.48
C HIS A 205 -8.05 -0.21 -17.69
N ASP A 206 -7.47 0.11 -18.84
CA ASP A 206 -7.27 1.49 -19.30
C ASP A 206 -8.30 1.88 -20.38
N ALA A 207 -8.29 3.15 -20.76
CA ALA A 207 -9.16 3.67 -21.83
C ALA A 207 -8.81 3.12 -23.22
N ALA A 208 -7.61 2.58 -23.42
CA ALA A 208 -7.17 1.98 -24.67
C ALA A 208 -7.58 0.49 -24.79
N GLY A 209 -8.15 -0.08 -23.73
CA GLY A 209 -8.63 -1.47 -23.71
C GLY A 209 -7.58 -2.48 -23.27
N HIS A 210 -6.43 -2.06 -22.75
CA HIS A 210 -5.48 -2.98 -22.13
C HIS A 210 -6.03 -3.46 -20.78
N THR A 211 -5.72 -4.69 -20.45
CA THR A 211 -6.19 -5.35 -19.22
C THR A 211 -5.01 -6.01 -18.51
N SER A 212 -4.95 -5.86 -17.18
CA SER A 212 -3.99 -6.60 -16.35
C SER A 212 -4.38 -8.07 -16.18
N ASP A 213 -3.44 -8.88 -15.67
CA ASP A 213 -3.80 -10.15 -15.07
C ASP A 213 -4.73 -9.93 -13.88
N ALA A 214 -5.53 -10.95 -13.54
CA ALA A 214 -6.39 -10.92 -12.36
C ALA A 214 -5.52 -11.02 -11.09
N PHE A 215 -5.88 -10.26 -10.07
CA PHE A 215 -5.22 -10.23 -8.76
C PHE A 215 -6.26 -10.19 -7.62
N PRO A 216 -5.93 -10.77 -6.45
CA PRO A 216 -6.79 -10.68 -5.28
C PRO A 216 -6.76 -9.27 -4.70
N TRP A 217 -7.93 -8.75 -4.36
CA TRP A 217 -8.11 -7.44 -3.76
C TRP A 217 -9.21 -7.45 -2.71
N ALA A 218 -9.18 -6.50 -1.78
CA ALA A 218 -10.23 -6.30 -0.80
C ALA A 218 -10.55 -4.82 -0.59
N GLU A 219 -11.75 -4.54 -0.13
CA GLU A 219 -12.18 -3.22 0.32
C GLU A 219 -12.94 -3.40 1.64
N ILE A 220 -12.53 -2.68 2.67
CA ILE A 220 -13.18 -2.76 3.99
C ILE A 220 -13.46 -1.37 4.55
N GLY A 221 -14.58 -1.25 5.24
CA GLY A 221 -14.94 -0.09 6.06
C GLY A 221 -14.40 -0.20 7.48
N VAL A 222 -14.58 0.88 8.25
CA VAL A 222 -13.98 0.99 9.58
C VAL A 222 -14.49 -0.06 10.57
N SER A 223 -15.76 -0.45 10.52
CA SER A 223 -16.30 -1.50 11.40
C SER A 223 -15.67 -2.87 11.11
N ALA A 224 -15.49 -3.21 9.83
CA ALA A 224 -14.81 -4.42 9.42
C ALA A 224 -13.33 -4.39 9.80
N LEU A 225 -12.65 -3.25 9.59
CA LEU A 225 -11.27 -3.03 10.01
C LEU A 225 -11.10 -3.30 11.51
N CYS A 226 -11.94 -2.70 12.37
CA CYS A 226 -11.83 -2.84 13.81
C CYS A 226 -12.02 -4.29 14.28
N ARG A 227 -13.02 -5.00 13.72
CA ARG A 227 -13.24 -6.43 14.04
C ARG A 227 -12.03 -7.30 13.70
N ARG A 228 -11.36 -7.03 12.57
CA ARG A 228 -10.18 -7.78 12.12
C ARG A 228 -8.92 -7.39 12.90
N ALA A 229 -8.70 -6.10 13.12
CA ALA A 229 -7.56 -5.56 13.85
C ALA A 229 -7.49 -6.07 15.30
N ALA A 230 -8.64 -6.25 15.96
CA ALA A 230 -8.71 -6.78 17.32
C ALA A 230 -8.12 -8.20 17.43
N LYS A 231 -8.18 -9.01 16.37
CA LYS A 231 -7.62 -10.39 16.36
C LYS A 231 -6.09 -10.39 16.49
N VAL A 232 -5.44 -9.31 16.04
CA VAL A 232 -3.97 -9.15 16.04
C VAL A 232 -3.50 -8.12 17.09
N GLY A 233 -4.36 -7.79 18.08
CA GLY A 233 -4.02 -6.89 19.18
C GLY A 233 -3.88 -5.43 18.76
N LEU A 234 -4.56 -4.99 17.69
CA LEU A 234 -4.66 -3.61 17.29
C LEU A 234 -6.04 -3.06 17.62
N VAL A 235 -6.10 -1.85 18.16
CA VAL A 235 -7.34 -1.13 18.51
C VAL A 235 -7.39 0.22 17.84
N GLN A 236 -8.59 0.65 17.49
CA GLN A 236 -8.81 1.97 16.92
C GLN A 236 -8.61 3.05 17.98
N VAL A 237 -7.76 4.02 17.68
CA VAL A 237 -7.47 5.17 18.54
C VAL A 237 -7.98 6.50 17.96
N ALA A 238 -8.23 6.54 16.65
CA ALA A 238 -8.85 7.68 15.99
C ALA A 238 -9.56 7.25 14.70
N GLU A 239 -10.55 8.03 14.30
CA GLU A 239 -11.26 7.94 13.02
C GLU A 239 -11.59 9.35 12.55
N TRP A 240 -11.47 9.60 11.25
CA TRP A 240 -11.86 10.87 10.66
C TRP A 240 -12.20 10.74 9.18
N THR A 241 -12.98 11.69 8.68
CA THR A 241 -13.27 11.85 7.26
C THR A 241 -12.81 13.23 6.81
N ARG A 242 -12.09 13.30 5.70
CA ARG A 242 -11.62 14.56 5.12
C ARG A 242 -11.64 14.49 3.60
N GLY A 243 -12.27 15.47 2.95
CA GLY A 243 -12.35 15.49 1.49
C GLY A 243 -13.07 14.29 0.87
N GLY A 244 -14.02 13.67 1.58
CA GLY A 244 -14.75 12.48 1.13
C GLY A 244 -13.98 11.17 1.27
N ARG A 245 -12.78 11.19 1.85
CA ARG A 245 -11.97 10.02 2.20
C ARG A 245 -12.12 9.71 3.69
N SER A 246 -12.19 8.44 4.04
CA SER A 246 -12.36 7.96 5.42
C SER A 246 -11.09 7.26 5.89
N PHE A 247 -10.68 7.55 7.11
CA PHE A 247 -9.42 7.06 7.67
C PHE A 247 -9.62 6.56 9.10
N ALA A 248 -8.82 5.59 9.48
CA ALA A 248 -8.70 5.12 10.86
C ALA A 248 -7.23 5.07 11.27
N ARG A 249 -6.96 5.33 12.54
CA ARG A 249 -5.65 5.11 13.16
C ARG A 249 -5.79 3.99 14.19
N LEU A 250 -4.94 2.98 14.04
CA LEU A 250 -4.87 1.84 14.94
C LEU A 250 -3.54 1.91 15.72
N ALA A 251 -3.55 1.42 16.96
CA ALA A 251 -2.38 1.23 17.81
C ALA A 251 -2.45 -0.14 18.48
N ARG A 252 -1.36 -0.58 19.10
CA ARG A 252 -1.42 -1.80 19.92
C ARG A 252 -2.31 -1.57 21.15
N SER A 253 -3.05 -2.65 21.52
CA SER A 253 -3.90 -2.69 22.72
C SER A 253 -3.06 -2.78 23.99
#